data_fdbf318ff205b4375ff530b7d5598c31
#
_entry.id   fdbf318ff205b4375ff530b7d5598c31
#
_cell.length_a   1.000
_cell.length_b   1.000
_cell.length_c   1.000
_cell.angle_alpha   90.00
_cell.angle_beta   90.00
_cell.angle_gamma   90.00
#
_symmetry.space_group_name_H-M   'P 1'
#
loop_
_entity.id
_entity.type
_entity.pdbx_description
1 polymer ?
#
loop_
_entity_poly.entity_id
_entity_poly.type
_entity_poly.pdbx_seq_one_letter_code
_entity_poly.pdbx_strand_id
1 'polypeptide(L)'
;SRALEALDSSHLQLNVITREWQGPVKPDWQIHICNPRKWGRISRERGFANAARALWQRESFDLVQSHERIPGCDLYRAGDGVHRRWLQQRSRILPAWKSRLLFADRYHRYVMQAEREMYEDSHLRGVICNAEMIKREIIEDFGLPAEKIHVIYNAIDNQRFLPPDEETFAALRAKWQLPLQATCLIYVGSGFERKGLAAAIRAIAPTDRYLLVVGKDKDQPRYQALAKSLNCEARVRFFGMQSETLPFYQMADGLLLPTLYDPFPNVILEAMACGLPVITTTGCGGAEFIVDGHNGYVCDALDIPALQQAVMALPARALGSAQGGHARERIMACTSERLSTQLLSLYQDLVK
;
A
#
# COMPACT_ATOMS: atom_id res chain seq x y z
N SER A 1 -0.84 -10.93 -8.43
CA SER A 1 -0.03 -9.98 -7.62
C SER A 1 1.18 -9.58 -8.43
N ARG A 2 1.59 -8.30 -8.39
CA ARG A 2 2.76 -7.77 -9.14
C ARG A 2 4.04 -8.60 -8.90
N ALA A 3 4.19 -9.15 -7.69
CA ALA A 3 5.31 -10.01 -7.36
C ALA A 3 5.29 -11.34 -8.11
N LEU A 4 4.11 -11.96 -8.29
CA LEU A 4 3.95 -13.17 -9.09
C LEU A 4 4.18 -12.92 -10.58
N GLU A 5 3.74 -11.77 -11.08
CA GLU A 5 3.94 -11.37 -12.49
C GLU A 5 5.41 -11.10 -12.81
N ALA A 6 6.16 -10.62 -11.81
CA ALA A 6 7.59 -10.34 -11.93
C ALA A 6 8.48 -11.58 -11.88
N LEU A 7 7.97 -12.72 -11.36
CA LEU A 7 8.76 -13.97 -11.30
C LEU A 7 8.95 -14.52 -12.71
N ASP A 8 10.21 -14.67 -13.09
CA ASP A 8 10.59 -15.47 -14.25
C ASP A 8 10.44 -16.95 -13.87
N SER A 9 9.43 -17.60 -14.45
CA SER A 9 9.05 -18.97 -14.13
C SER A 9 9.91 -20.04 -14.80
N SER A 10 10.97 -19.67 -15.52
CA SER A 10 11.80 -20.62 -16.28
C SER A 10 12.42 -21.74 -15.43
N HIS A 11 12.48 -21.57 -14.11
CA HIS A 11 13.04 -22.54 -13.15
C HIS A 11 12.10 -22.90 -11.99
N LEU A 12 10.82 -22.44 -12.04
CA LEU A 12 9.85 -22.63 -10.97
C LEU A 12 8.57 -23.27 -11.52
N GLN A 13 8.14 -24.36 -10.89
CA GLN A 13 6.77 -24.84 -11.04
C GLN A 13 5.88 -24.12 -10.03
N LEU A 14 5.11 -23.17 -10.48
CA LEU A 14 4.29 -22.33 -9.60
C LEU A 14 2.91 -22.94 -9.38
N ASN A 15 2.57 -23.21 -8.13
CA ASN A 15 1.25 -23.60 -7.68
C ASN A 15 0.60 -22.44 -6.90
N VAL A 16 -0.58 -22.01 -7.30
CA VAL A 16 -1.32 -20.93 -6.66
C VAL A 16 -2.56 -21.48 -5.98
N ILE A 17 -2.64 -21.35 -4.66
CA ILE A 17 -3.82 -21.71 -3.87
C ILE A 17 -4.60 -20.43 -3.57
N THR A 18 -5.82 -20.34 -4.03
CA THR A 18 -6.64 -19.14 -3.89
C THR A 18 -8.12 -19.47 -3.73
N ARG A 19 -8.89 -18.51 -3.21
CA ARG A 19 -10.38 -18.62 -3.18
C ARG A 19 -10.99 -18.45 -4.55
N GLU A 20 -10.46 -17.54 -5.34
CA GLU A 20 -10.96 -17.18 -6.67
C GLU A 20 -9.78 -16.77 -7.54
N TRP A 21 -9.88 -17.03 -8.82
CA TRP A 21 -8.90 -16.58 -9.79
C TRP A 21 -9.59 -15.76 -10.89
N GLN A 22 -9.08 -14.57 -11.12
CA GLN A 22 -9.53 -13.70 -12.21
C GLN A 22 -8.28 -13.20 -12.95
N GLY A 23 -8.17 -13.56 -14.20
CA GLY A 23 -7.07 -13.15 -15.05
C GLY A 23 -6.47 -14.29 -15.88
N PRO A 24 -5.51 -13.99 -16.74
CA PRO A 24 -4.82 -14.99 -17.54
C PRO A 24 -4.03 -15.94 -16.64
N VAL A 25 -3.98 -17.21 -17.03
CA VAL A 25 -3.13 -18.24 -16.41
C VAL A 25 -1.95 -18.45 -17.33
N LYS A 26 -0.74 -18.30 -16.79
CA LYS A 26 0.47 -18.68 -17.55
C LYS A 26 0.54 -20.19 -17.70
N PRO A 27 1.08 -20.73 -18.80
CA PRO A 27 1.10 -22.19 -19.06
C PRO A 27 1.76 -23.01 -17.95
N ASP A 28 2.70 -22.43 -17.24
CA ASP A 28 3.51 -23.09 -16.19
C ASP A 28 2.85 -22.95 -14.78
N TRP A 29 1.68 -22.33 -14.70
CA TRP A 29 0.99 -22.12 -13.42
C TRP A 29 -0.11 -23.16 -13.21
N GLN A 30 -0.13 -23.76 -12.02
CA GLN A 30 -1.23 -24.60 -11.56
C GLN A 30 -2.06 -23.83 -10.55
N ILE A 31 -3.35 -23.64 -10.85
CA ILE A 31 -4.28 -22.90 -9.99
C ILE A 31 -5.17 -23.88 -9.23
N HIS A 32 -5.12 -23.81 -7.90
CA HIS A 32 -5.96 -24.60 -7.00
C HIS A 32 -7.00 -23.68 -6.34
N ILE A 33 -8.28 -23.92 -6.63
CA ILE A 33 -9.37 -23.12 -6.04
C ILE A 33 -9.84 -23.78 -4.74
N CYS A 34 -9.68 -23.07 -3.63
CA CYS A 34 -10.14 -23.45 -2.30
C CYS A 34 -11.14 -22.42 -1.79
N ASN A 35 -12.42 -22.63 -2.03
CA ASN A 35 -13.49 -21.73 -1.60
C ASN A 35 -14.58 -22.46 -0.78
N PRO A 36 -14.26 -22.88 0.46
CA PRO A 36 -15.22 -23.59 1.30
C PRO A 36 -16.40 -22.69 1.68
N ARG A 37 -17.53 -23.32 2.06
CA ARG A 37 -18.72 -22.61 2.52
C ARG A 37 -18.38 -21.69 3.69
N LYS A 38 -18.95 -20.47 3.68
CA LYS A 38 -18.65 -19.40 4.64
C LYS A 38 -19.91 -18.88 5.33
N TRP A 39 -19.81 -18.68 6.63
CA TRP A 39 -20.85 -18.13 7.50
C TRP A 39 -20.32 -16.88 8.22
N GLY A 40 -19.86 -15.89 7.45
CA GLY A 40 -19.25 -14.67 7.95
C GLY A 40 -17.72 -14.61 7.82
N ARG A 41 -17.12 -13.52 8.30
CA ARG A 41 -15.71 -13.19 8.06
C ARG A 41 -14.74 -14.22 8.66
N ILE A 42 -14.92 -14.60 9.93
CA ILE A 42 -14.04 -15.56 10.61
C ILE A 42 -14.11 -16.93 9.94
N SER A 43 -15.33 -17.42 9.64
CA SER A 43 -15.53 -18.69 8.95
C SER A 43 -14.86 -18.70 7.58
N ARG A 44 -14.91 -17.58 6.87
CA ARG A 44 -14.25 -17.41 5.57
C ARG A 44 -12.74 -17.55 5.67
N GLU A 45 -12.11 -16.83 6.61
CA GLU A 45 -10.64 -16.86 6.79
C GLU A 45 -10.17 -18.24 7.28
N ARG A 46 -10.82 -18.76 8.32
CA ARG A 46 -10.49 -20.07 8.89
C ARG A 46 -10.70 -21.21 7.91
N GLY A 47 -11.81 -21.18 7.16
CA GLY A 47 -12.12 -22.20 6.17
C GLY A 47 -11.08 -22.25 5.05
N PHE A 48 -10.70 -21.10 4.53
CA PHE A 48 -9.64 -21.02 3.54
C PHE A 48 -8.29 -21.49 4.10
N ALA A 49 -7.91 -21.04 5.29
CA ALA A 49 -6.66 -21.44 5.93
C ALA A 49 -6.56 -22.97 6.10
N ASN A 50 -7.64 -23.61 6.55
CA ASN A 50 -7.69 -25.05 6.73
C ASN A 50 -7.61 -25.80 5.39
N ALA A 51 -8.36 -25.35 4.37
CA ALA A 51 -8.35 -25.96 3.05
C ALA A 51 -7.01 -25.82 2.34
N ALA A 52 -6.39 -24.65 2.42
CA ALA A 52 -5.07 -24.40 1.85
C ALA A 52 -4.00 -25.26 2.52
N ARG A 53 -4.01 -25.33 3.86
CA ARG A 53 -3.08 -26.17 4.63
C ARG A 53 -3.23 -27.65 4.29
N ALA A 54 -4.45 -28.16 4.23
CA ALA A 54 -4.70 -29.55 3.87
C ALA A 54 -4.18 -29.88 2.46
N LEU A 55 -4.31 -28.94 1.53
CA LEU A 55 -3.81 -29.11 0.17
C LEU A 55 -2.29 -29.15 0.14
N TRP A 56 -1.60 -28.18 0.70
CA TRP A 56 -0.13 -28.16 0.62
C TRP A 56 0.53 -29.29 1.43
N GLN A 57 -0.10 -29.80 2.49
CA GLN A 57 0.38 -30.96 3.22
C GLN A 57 0.25 -32.26 2.40
N ARG A 58 -0.80 -32.34 1.57
CA ARG A 58 -1.01 -33.52 0.69
C ARG A 58 -0.10 -33.51 -0.53
N GLU A 59 0.09 -32.36 -1.16
CA GLU A 59 0.83 -32.24 -2.43
C GLU A 59 2.35 -32.15 -2.24
N SER A 60 2.86 -31.89 -1.03
CA SER A 60 4.30 -31.87 -0.68
C SER A 60 5.13 -30.93 -1.56
N PHE A 61 4.88 -29.64 -1.48
CA PHE A 61 5.66 -28.62 -2.19
C PHE A 61 7.04 -28.40 -1.54
N ASP A 62 8.04 -28.00 -2.33
CA ASP A 62 9.38 -27.67 -1.84
C ASP A 62 9.40 -26.43 -0.94
N LEU A 63 8.54 -25.45 -1.24
CA LEU A 63 8.38 -24.22 -0.48
C LEU A 63 6.93 -23.72 -0.54
N VAL A 64 6.37 -23.43 0.61
CA VAL A 64 5.02 -22.84 0.73
C VAL A 64 5.13 -21.40 1.18
N GLN A 65 4.81 -20.46 0.28
CA GLN A 65 4.69 -19.05 0.60
C GLN A 65 3.23 -18.66 0.79
N SER A 66 2.92 -18.04 1.94
CA SER A 66 1.60 -17.49 2.20
C SER A 66 1.60 -15.96 2.18
N HIS A 67 0.52 -15.38 1.64
CA HIS A 67 0.20 -13.96 1.76
C HIS A 67 -0.88 -13.71 2.82
N GLU A 68 -1.48 -14.80 3.30
CA GLU A 68 -2.47 -14.80 4.37
C GLU A 68 -1.83 -15.33 5.66
N ARG A 69 -2.40 -14.96 6.80
CA ARG A 69 -1.93 -15.38 8.13
C ARG A 69 -2.31 -16.83 8.42
N ILE A 70 -1.59 -17.77 7.79
CA ILE A 70 -1.86 -19.21 7.90
C ILE A 70 -0.66 -19.89 8.56
N PRO A 71 -0.79 -20.37 9.81
CA PRO A 71 0.25 -21.13 10.47
C PRO A 71 0.65 -22.39 9.69
N GLY A 72 1.94 -22.72 9.66
CA GLY A 72 2.48 -23.89 8.96
C GLY A 72 3.03 -23.60 7.57
N CYS A 73 3.04 -22.35 7.09
CA CYS A 73 3.77 -21.96 5.88
C CYS A 73 5.27 -21.84 6.15
N ASP A 74 6.09 -22.02 5.11
CA ASP A 74 7.55 -21.86 5.21
C ASP A 74 7.97 -20.40 5.13
N LEU A 75 7.26 -19.62 4.33
CA LEU A 75 7.55 -18.22 4.05
C LEU A 75 6.25 -17.40 4.10
N TYR A 76 6.26 -16.33 4.86
CA TYR A 76 5.13 -15.41 4.94
C TYR A 76 5.47 -14.06 4.32
N ARG A 77 4.62 -13.54 3.45
CA ARG A 77 4.71 -12.19 2.93
C ARG A 77 3.77 -11.26 3.70
N ALA A 78 4.35 -10.41 4.53
CA ALA A 78 3.64 -9.48 5.42
C ALA A 78 3.15 -8.23 4.68
N GLY A 79 2.35 -8.43 3.61
CA GLY A 79 1.84 -7.35 2.75
C GLY A 79 0.87 -6.39 3.45
N ASP A 80 0.16 -6.87 4.47
CA ASP A 80 -0.79 -6.07 5.25
C ASP A 80 -0.19 -5.52 6.56
N GLY A 81 1.10 -5.80 6.80
CA GLY A 81 1.78 -5.40 8.04
C GLY A 81 1.32 -6.18 9.26
N VAL A 82 1.44 -5.57 10.44
CA VAL A 82 1.08 -6.15 11.74
C VAL A 82 -0.32 -5.67 12.14
N HIS A 83 -1.26 -6.59 12.30
CA HIS A 83 -2.67 -6.26 12.51
C HIS A 83 -2.91 -5.41 13.76
N ARG A 84 -2.24 -5.75 14.87
CA ARG A 84 -2.32 -4.97 16.12
C ARG A 84 -1.87 -3.53 15.93
N ARG A 85 -0.80 -3.29 15.14
CA ARG A 85 -0.29 -1.94 14.85
C ARG A 85 -1.31 -1.12 14.07
N TRP A 86 -2.00 -1.74 13.12
CA TRP A 86 -3.12 -1.11 12.42
C TRP A 86 -4.23 -0.70 13.41
N LEU A 87 -4.64 -1.60 14.32
CA LEU A 87 -5.67 -1.27 15.31
C LEU A 87 -5.24 -0.16 16.25
N GLN A 88 -3.97 -0.12 16.66
CA GLN A 88 -3.42 0.97 17.47
C GLN A 88 -3.51 2.31 16.74
N GLN A 89 -3.14 2.37 15.47
CA GLN A 89 -3.27 3.60 14.68
C GLN A 89 -4.73 4.00 14.49
N ARG A 90 -5.61 3.06 14.21
CA ARG A 90 -7.04 3.32 14.07
C ARG A 90 -7.66 3.84 15.37
N SER A 91 -7.21 3.34 16.51
CA SER A 91 -7.72 3.78 17.81
C SER A 91 -7.47 5.25 18.09
N ARG A 92 -6.44 5.86 17.48
CA ARG A 92 -6.13 7.28 17.63
C ARG A 92 -7.21 8.23 17.07
N ILE A 93 -8.02 7.75 16.13
CA ILE A 93 -9.11 8.53 15.52
C ILE A 93 -10.49 8.18 16.08
N LEU A 94 -10.55 7.27 17.04
CA LEU A 94 -11.80 6.79 17.64
C LEU A 94 -11.94 7.29 19.09
N PRO A 95 -13.18 7.53 19.56
CA PRO A 95 -13.42 7.71 20.98
C PRO A 95 -12.97 6.52 21.81
N ALA A 96 -12.55 6.72 23.06
CA ALA A 96 -11.98 5.68 23.91
C ALA A 96 -12.84 4.41 24.03
N TRP A 97 -14.17 4.57 24.11
CA TRP A 97 -15.09 3.42 24.19
C TRP A 97 -15.14 2.61 22.90
N LYS A 98 -15.08 3.27 21.72
CA LYS A 98 -15.00 2.57 20.43
C LYS A 98 -13.66 1.88 20.24
N SER A 99 -12.59 2.51 20.69
CA SER A 99 -11.26 1.91 20.69
C SER A 99 -11.21 0.62 21.49
N ARG A 100 -11.82 0.60 22.69
CA ARG A 100 -11.94 -0.64 23.49
C ARG A 100 -12.73 -1.73 22.77
N LEU A 101 -13.85 -1.37 22.14
CA LEU A 101 -14.65 -2.31 21.35
C LEU A 101 -13.88 -2.87 20.15
N LEU A 102 -13.03 -2.05 19.52
CA LEU A 102 -12.20 -2.46 18.40
C LEU A 102 -11.28 -3.63 18.77
N PHE A 103 -10.59 -3.56 19.93
CA PHE A 103 -9.72 -4.63 20.42
C PHE A 103 -10.49 -5.82 20.99
N ALA A 104 -11.74 -5.63 21.41
CA ALA A 104 -12.62 -6.69 21.88
C ALA A 104 -13.35 -7.42 20.75
N ASP A 105 -13.33 -6.90 19.54
CA ASP A 105 -14.00 -7.47 18.37
C ASP A 105 -13.49 -8.90 18.08
N ARG A 106 -14.43 -9.82 17.85
CA ARG A 106 -14.12 -11.24 17.66
C ARG A 106 -13.27 -11.50 16.42
N TYR A 107 -13.51 -10.77 15.34
CA TYR A 107 -12.74 -10.90 14.11
C TYR A 107 -11.32 -10.39 14.28
N HIS A 108 -11.14 -9.21 14.88
CA HIS A 108 -9.79 -8.67 15.14
C HIS A 108 -8.99 -9.56 16.07
N ARG A 109 -9.61 -10.12 17.11
CA ARG A 109 -8.95 -11.10 18.00
C ARG A 109 -8.55 -12.36 17.25
N TYR A 110 -9.42 -12.87 16.38
CA TYR A 110 -9.10 -14.01 15.54
C TYR A 110 -7.88 -13.73 14.63
N VAL A 111 -7.84 -12.58 13.97
CA VAL A 111 -6.72 -12.20 13.10
C VAL A 111 -5.41 -12.08 13.88
N MET A 112 -5.44 -11.40 15.04
CA MET A 112 -4.27 -11.28 15.91
C MET A 112 -3.76 -12.64 16.42
N GLN A 113 -4.66 -13.56 16.74
CA GLN A 113 -4.32 -14.91 17.18
C GLN A 113 -3.69 -15.73 16.04
N ALA A 114 -4.30 -15.71 14.85
CA ALA A 114 -3.76 -16.40 13.67
C ALA A 114 -2.37 -15.85 13.28
N GLU A 115 -2.17 -14.55 13.38
CA GLU A 115 -0.88 -13.89 13.13
C GLU A 115 0.18 -14.36 14.12
N ARG A 116 -0.14 -14.40 15.41
CA ARG A 116 0.77 -14.89 16.45
C ARG A 116 1.12 -16.36 16.24
N GLU A 117 0.13 -17.22 16.04
CA GLU A 117 0.34 -18.65 15.79
C GLU A 117 1.22 -18.88 14.55
N MET A 118 1.06 -18.08 13.51
CA MET A 118 1.88 -18.17 12.31
C MET A 118 3.34 -17.78 12.58
N TYR A 119 3.60 -16.67 13.29
CA TYR A 119 4.96 -16.24 13.62
C TYR A 119 5.66 -17.15 14.63
N GLU A 120 4.90 -17.81 15.50
CA GLU A 120 5.42 -18.77 16.49
C GLU A 120 5.58 -20.20 15.92
N ASP A 121 5.08 -20.47 14.72
CA ASP A 121 5.14 -21.78 14.10
C ASP A 121 6.57 -22.16 13.71
N SER A 122 6.99 -23.37 14.10
CA SER A 122 8.36 -23.87 13.85
C SER A 122 8.69 -24.10 12.39
N HIS A 123 7.67 -24.22 11.50
CA HIS A 123 7.86 -24.36 10.06
C HIS A 123 8.23 -23.04 9.40
N LEU A 124 7.98 -21.91 10.04
CA LEU A 124 8.27 -20.60 9.45
C LEU A 124 9.78 -20.38 9.34
N ARG A 125 10.29 -20.42 8.11
CA ARG A 125 11.70 -20.23 7.78
C ARG A 125 12.06 -18.77 7.52
N GLY A 126 11.11 -18.00 6.99
CA GLY A 126 11.35 -16.61 6.64
C GLY A 126 10.08 -15.77 6.53
N VAL A 127 10.29 -14.45 6.56
CA VAL A 127 9.24 -13.45 6.36
C VAL A 127 9.74 -12.43 5.34
N ILE A 128 8.90 -12.08 4.37
CA ILE A 128 9.14 -10.98 3.44
C ILE A 128 8.34 -9.78 3.91
N CYS A 129 9.03 -8.66 4.14
CA CYS A 129 8.43 -7.36 4.38
C CYS A 129 8.67 -6.44 3.18
N ASN A 130 7.75 -5.53 2.92
CA ASN A 130 7.91 -4.52 1.87
C ASN A 130 8.41 -3.17 2.40
N ALA A 131 8.78 -3.10 3.70
CA ALA A 131 9.36 -1.92 4.34
C ALA A 131 10.12 -2.31 5.61
N GLU A 132 11.15 -1.55 5.96
CA GLU A 132 11.89 -1.70 7.22
C GLU A 132 11.00 -1.46 8.44
N MET A 133 10.01 -0.57 8.33
CA MET A 133 9.02 -0.33 9.38
C MET A 133 8.36 -1.64 9.82
N ILE A 134 7.92 -2.45 8.88
CA ILE A 134 7.25 -3.73 9.17
C ILE A 134 8.21 -4.74 9.78
N LYS A 135 9.45 -4.80 9.31
CA LYS A 135 10.48 -5.65 9.92
C LYS A 135 10.67 -5.32 11.40
N ARG A 136 10.80 -4.03 11.74
CA ARG A 136 10.93 -3.60 13.14
C ARG A 136 9.71 -3.99 13.97
N GLU A 137 8.51 -3.77 13.46
CA GLU A 137 7.27 -4.13 14.16
C GLU A 137 7.16 -5.64 14.43
N ILE A 138 7.54 -6.49 13.48
CA ILE A 138 7.55 -7.95 13.67
C ILE A 138 8.56 -8.36 14.73
N ILE A 139 9.75 -7.79 14.74
CA ILE A 139 10.76 -8.05 15.77
C ILE A 139 10.25 -7.64 17.15
N GLU A 140 9.69 -6.44 17.26
CA GLU A 140 9.19 -5.89 18.53
C GLU A 140 7.99 -6.68 19.08
N ASP A 141 7.04 -7.06 18.22
CA ASP A 141 5.77 -7.65 18.66
C ASP A 141 5.83 -9.18 18.80
N PHE A 142 6.70 -9.85 18.03
CA PHE A 142 6.76 -11.32 17.98
C PHE A 142 8.13 -11.91 18.31
N GLY A 143 9.17 -11.07 18.44
CA GLY A 143 10.51 -11.55 18.82
C GLY A 143 11.19 -12.41 17.75
N LEU A 144 10.80 -12.31 16.49
CA LEU A 144 11.48 -13.04 15.42
C LEU A 144 12.92 -12.58 15.26
N PRO A 145 13.87 -13.51 15.02
CA PRO A 145 15.23 -13.14 14.69
C PRO A 145 15.31 -12.30 13.41
N ALA A 146 16.10 -11.24 13.42
CA ALA A 146 16.20 -10.30 12.30
C ALA A 146 16.64 -10.96 10.98
N GLU A 147 17.46 -12.01 11.07
CA GLU A 147 17.96 -12.79 9.92
C GLU A 147 16.86 -13.59 9.20
N LYS A 148 15.73 -13.85 9.87
CA LYS A 148 14.56 -14.47 9.24
C LYS A 148 13.67 -13.48 8.48
N ILE A 149 13.90 -12.19 8.62
CA ILE A 149 13.03 -11.15 8.07
C ILE A 149 13.76 -10.39 6.96
N HIS A 150 13.25 -10.53 5.75
CA HIS A 150 13.84 -10.00 4.52
C HIS A 150 13.01 -8.82 4.01
N VAL A 151 13.64 -7.65 3.89
CA VAL A 151 12.98 -6.48 3.28
C VAL A 151 13.20 -6.53 1.77
N ILE A 152 12.12 -6.73 1.03
CA ILE A 152 12.09 -6.76 -0.42
C ILE A 152 11.03 -5.78 -0.90
N TYR A 153 11.47 -4.64 -1.44
CA TYR A 153 10.58 -3.59 -1.92
C TYR A 153 9.81 -4.00 -3.17
N ASN A 154 8.59 -3.47 -3.28
CA ASN A 154 7.79 -3.65 -4.48
C ASN A 154 8.47 -3.02 -5.70
N ALA A 155 8.14 -3.53 -6.88
CA ALA A 155 8.60 -2.98 -8.15
C ALA A 155 7.60 -2.01 -8.76
N ILE A 156 8.11 -1.14 -9.62
CA ILE A 156 7.35 -0.21 -10.45
C ILE A 156 7.79 -0.33 -11.90
N ASP A 157 6.81 -0.29 -12.80
CA ASP A 157 7.07 -0.14 -14.24
C ASP A 157 7.38 1.34 -14.54
N ASN A 158 8.66 1.69 -14.45
CA ASN A 158 9.16 3.05 -14.64
C ASN A 158 9.23 3.48 -16.11
N GLN A 159 8.93 2.58 -17.05
CA GLN A 159 8.76 2.89 -18.45
C GLN A 159 7.32 3.29 -18.77
N ARG A 160 6.37 2.77 -18.04
CA ARG A 160 4.96 3.14 -18.13
C ARG A 160 4.64 4.39 -17.31
N PHE A 161 5.05 4.41 -16.05
CA PHE A 161 4.87 5.56 -15.16
C PHE A 161 5.99 6.57 -15.39
N LEU A 162 5.68 7.57 -16.20
CA LEU A 162 6.60 8.61 -16.66
C LEU A 162 6.03 9.99 -16.36
N PRO A 163 6.90 10.98 -16.09
CA PRO A 163 6.49 12.38 -16.10
C PRO A 163 5.87 12.74 -17.46
N PRO A 164 4.84 13.58 -17.51
CA PRO A 164 4.30 14.06 -18.78
C PRO A 164 5.23 15.12 -19.40
N ASP A 165 5.09 15.33 -20.70
CA ASP A 165 5.54 16.58 -21.32
C ASP A 165 4.56 17.73 -21.06
N GLU A 166 4.93 18.94 -21.41
CA GLU A 166 4.12 20.14 -21.19
C GLU A 166 2.78 20.08 -21.96
N GLU A 167 2.76 19.51 -23.16
CA GLU A 167 1.55 19.36 -23.96
C GLU A 167 0.57 18.39 -23.32
N THR A 168 1.04 17.23 -22.91
CA THR A 168 0.23 16.21 -22.20
C THR A 168 -0.32 16.78 -20.89
N PHE A 169 0.51 17.46 -20.11
CA PHE A 169 0.09 18.09 -18.86
C PHE A 169 -1.05 19.11 -19.10
N ALA A 170 -0.87 20.03 -20.04
CA ALA A 170 -1.87 21.03 -20.38
C ALA A 170 -3.18 20.41 -20.89
N ALA A 171 -3.09 19.40 -21.76
CA ALA A 171 -4.25 18.70 -22.30
C ALA A 171 -5.06 17.96 -21.20
N LEU A 172 -4.38 17.30 -20.26
CA LEU A 172 -5.04 16.64 -19.13
C LEU A 172 -5.73 17.62 -18.20
N ARG A 173 -5.07 18.75 -17.88
CA ARG A 173 -5.67 19.83 -17.08
C ARG A 173 -6.92 20.40 -17.74
N ALA A 174 -6.87 20.65 -19.05
CA ALA A 174 -8.02 21.12 -19.82
C ALA A 174 -9.16 20.10 -19.84
N LYS A 175 -8.85 18.83 -20.10
CA LYS A 175 -9.83 17.73 -20.12
C LYS A 175 -10.63 17.65 -18.83
N TRP A 176 -9.97 17.79 -17.70
CA TRP A 176 -10.57 17.66 -16.38
C TRP A 176 -10.96 19.01 -15.75
N GLN A 177 -10.92 20.10 -16.54
CA GLN A 177 -11.32 21.44 -16.12
C GLN A 177 -10.58 21.91 -14.85
N LEU A 178 -9.28 21.64 -14.80
CA LEU A 178 -8.41 22.11 -13.74
C LEU A 178 -7.62 23.33 -14.22
N PRO A 179 -7.49 24.39 -13.39
CA PRO A 179 -6.69 25.55 -13.75
C PRO A 179 -5.22 25.16 -14.01
N LEU A 180 -4.67 25.64 -15.12
CA LEU A 180 -3.31 25.26 -15.52
C LEU A 180 -2.25 25.70 -14.49
N GLN A 181 -2.47 26.82 -13.82
CA GLN A 181 -1.54 27.37 -12.81
C GLN A 181 -1.82 26.90 -11.38
N ALA A 182 -2.93 26.19 -11.14
CA ALA A 182 -3.22 25.66 -9.83
C ALA A 182 -2.26 24.53 -9.42
N THR A 183 -1.87 24.51 -8.17
CA THR A 183 -1.15 23.35 -7.59
C THR A 183 -2.18 22.31 -7.20
N CYS A 184 -2.09 21.12 -7.80
CA CYS A 184 -3.00 20.01 -7.59
C CYS A 184 -2.26 18.85 -6.92
N LEU A 185 -2.72 18.46 -5.73
CA LEU A 185 -2.24 17.27 -5.05
C LEU A 185 -3.16 16.10 -5.36
N ILE A 186 -2.58 14.93 -5.62
CA ILE A 186 -3.34 13.71 -5.85
C ILE A 186 -3.36 12.85 -4.59
N TYR A 187 -4.54 12.31 -4.29
CA TYR A 187 -4.78 11.26 -3.32
C TYR A 187 -5.29 10.03 -4.07
N VAL A 188 -4.66 8.88 -3.89
CA VAL A 188 -5.04 7.65 -4.59
C VAL A 188 -5.25 6.53 -3.58
N GLY A 189 -6.44 5.98 -3.56
CA GLY A 189 -6.76 4.81 -2.76
C GLY A 189 -8.22 4.69 -2.37
N SER A 190 -8.63 3.48 -2.09
CA SER A 190 -9.89 3.15 -1.42
C SER A 190 -9.65 2.96 0.07
N GLY A 191 -10.71 2.93 0.89
CA GLY A 191 -10.54 2.89 2.34
C GLY A 191 -10.11 4.25 2.88
N PHE A 192 -10.93 5.28 2.64
CA PHE A 192 -10.65 6.68 2.93
C PHE A 192 -10.30 6.96 4.40
N GLU A 193 -10.88 6.21 5.35
CA GLU A 193 -10.54 6.34 6.77
C GLU A 193 -9.07 5.96 7.02
N ARG A 194 -8.66 4.77 6.60
CA ARG A 194 -7.29 4.27 6.82
C ARG A 194 -6.24 5.10 6.08
N LYS A 195 -6.56 5.49 4.87
CA LYS A 195 -5.63 6.25 4.00
C LYS A 195 -5.64 7.76 4.27
N GLY A 196 -6.41 8.23 5.26
CA GLY A 196 -6.29 9.58 5.79
C GLY A 196 -6.92 10.68 4.93
N LEU A 197 -7.99 10.40 4.17
CA LEU A 197 -8.61 11.42 3.32
C LEU A 197 -9.10 12.63 4.11
N ALA A 198 -9.62 12.44 5.33
CA ALA A 198 -10.04 13.57 6.19
C ALA A 198 -8.84 14.50 6.50
N ALA A 199 -7.69 13.94 6.84
CA ALA A 199 -6.47 14.72 7.08
C ALA A 199 -6.00 15.45 5.81
N ALA A 200 -6.07 14.79 4.65
CA ALA A 200 -5.73 15.41 3.36
C ALA A 200 -6.64 16.63 3.06
N ILE A 201 -7.95 16.49 3.24
CA ILE A 201 -8.90 17.59 3.05
C ILE A 201 -8.60 18.73 4.02
N ARG A 202 -8.36 18.45 5.29
CA ARG A 202 -8.02 19.48 6.30
C ARG A 202 -6.68 20.15 6.00
N ALA A 203 -5.73 19.43 5.44
CA ALA A 203 -4.44 19.99 5.08
C ALA A 203 -4.53 21.00 3.92
N ILE A 204 -5.39 20.76 2.94
CA ILE A 204 -5.52 21.66 1.79
C ILE A 204 -6.54 22.80 2.05
N ALA A 205 -7.46 22.64 2.99
CA ALA A 205 -8.57 23.55 3.19
C ALA A 205 -8.17 25.04 3.35
N PRO A 206 -7.14 25.39 4.17
CA PRO A 206 -6.72 26.80 4.33
C PRO A 206 -5.82 27.29 3.21
N THR A 207 -5.57 26.50 2.16
CA THR A 207 -4.68 26.81 1.05
C THR A 207 -5.48 27.06 -0.24
N ASP A 208 -4.80 27.47 -1.29
CA ASP A 208 -5.37 27.56 -2.65
C ASP A 208 -5.20 26.26 -3.45
N ARG A 209 -4.66 25.18 -2.81
CA ARG A 209 -4.35 23.90 -3.47
C ARG A 209 -5.63 23.13 -3.77
N TYR A 210 -5.58 22.34 -4.84
CA TYR A 210 -6.59 21.36 -5.20
C TYR A 210 -6.21 19.98 -4.66
N LEU A 211 -7.21 19.18 -4.33
CA LEU A 211 -7.07 17.78 -3.99
C LEU A 211 -7.85 16.92 -4.99
N LEU A 212 -7.12 16.08 -5.72
CA LEU A 212 -7.67 15.16 -6.70
C LEU A 212 -7.80 13.80 -6.05
N VAL A 213 -9.02 13.35 -5.78
CA VAL A 213 -9.29 12.07 -5.09
C VAL A 213 -9.63 11.00 -6.09
N VAL A 214 -8.72 10.04 -6.26
CA VAL A 214 -8.89 8.86 -7.12
C VAL A 214 -9.08 7.63 -6.23
N GLY A 215 -10.23 7.00 -6.35
CA GLY A 215 -10.63 5.86 -5.53
C GLY A 215 -12.11 5.90 -5.21
N LYS A 216 -12.60 4.84 -4.59
CA LYS A 216 -14.01 4.69 -4.22
C LYS A 216 -14.14 4.24 -2.78
N ASP A 217 -15.06 4.85 -2.06
CA ASP A 217 -15.43 4.44 -0.71
C ASP A 217 -16.93 4.67 -0.50
N LYS A 218 -17.58 3.80 0.25
CA LYS A 218 -19.02 3.93 0.59
C LYS A 218 -19.33 5.20 1.39
N ASP A 219 -18.33 5.70 2.14
CA ASP A 219 -18.47 6.87 3.01
C ASP A 219 -18.07 8.18 2.28
N GLN A 220 -17.90 8.17 0.95
CA GLN A 220 -17.57 9.37 0.18
C GLN A 220 -18.43 10.59 0.50
N PRO A 221 -19.78 10.48 0.68
CA PRO A 221 -20.62 11.62 1.04
C PRO A 221 -20.17 12.33 2.32
N ARG A 222 -19.65 11.60 3.29
CA ARG A 222 -19.11 12.16 4.55
C ARG A 222 -17.89 13.05 4.28
N TYR A 223 -17.02 12.67 3.37
CA TYR A 223 -15.82 13.45 3.00
C TYR A 223 -16.18 14.66 2.14
N GLN A 224 -17.19 14.54 1.28
CA GLN A 224 -17.75 15.68 0.54
C GLN A 224 -18.36 16.71 1.50
N ALA A 225 -19.09 16.26 2.52
CA ALA A 225 -19.63 17.12 3.57
C ALA A 225 -18.53 17.82 4.38
N LEU A 226 -17.42 17.11 4.67
CA LEU A 226 -16.26 17.70 5.34
C LEU A 226 -15.65 18.82 4.49
N ALA A 227 -15.42 18.58 3.20
CA ALA A 227 -14.88 19.59 2.30
C ALA A 227 -15.79 20.84 2.25
N LYS A 228 -17.11 20.65 2.21
CA LYS A 228 -18.09 21.73 2.25
C LYS A 228 -18.02 22.51 3.57
N SER A 229 -17.95 21.80 4.70
CA SER A 229 -17.86 22.45 6.02
C SER A 229 -16.60 23.29 6.21
N LEU A 230 -15.54 22.98 5.43
CA LEU A 230 -14.27 23.71 5.42
C LEU A 230 -14.16 24.70 4.26
N ASN A 231 -15.24 24.94 3.53
CA ASN A 231 -15.32 25.85 2.37
C ASN A 231 -14.27 25.55 1.28
N CYS A 232 -13.95 24.27 1.05
CA CYS A 232 -13.01 23.86 0.02
C CYS A 232 -13.59 22.83 -0.98
N GLU A 233 -14.91 22.64 -1.00
CA GLU A 233 -15.57 21.66 -1.87
C GLU A 233 -15.29 21.85 -3.36
N ALA A 234 -15.11 23.09 -3.80
CA ALA A 234 -14.77 23.40 -5.21
C ALA A 234 -13.36 22.92 -5.60
N ARG A 235 -12.47 22.75 -4.62
CA ARG A 235 -11.08 22.34 -4.83
C ARG A 235 -10.79 20.87 -4.49
N VAL A 236 -11.78 20.16 -3.95
CA VAL A 236 -11.72 18.71 -3.69
C VAL A 236 -12.51 17.99 -4.78
N ARG A 237 -11.82 17.39 -5.73
CA ARG A 237 -12.42 16.75 -6.88
C ARG A 237 -12.39 15.24 -6.76
N PHE A 238 -13.56 14.60 -6.74
CA PHE A 238 -13.71 13.15 -6.65
C PHE A 238 -13.86 12.55 -8.05
N PHE A 239 -12.93 11.67 -8.43
CA PHE A 239 -12.92 11.02 -9.75
C PHE A 239 -13.41 9.57 -9.72
N GLY A 240 -13.70 9.03 -8.53
CA GLY A 240 -14.12 7.64 -8.37
C GLY A 240 -13.00 6.64 -8.68
N MET A 241 -13.38 5.39 -8.88
CA MET A 241 -12.46 4.33 -9.29
C MET A 241 -12.02 4.53 -10.73
N GLN A 242 -10.72 4.50 -10.96
CA GLN A 242 -10.13 4.63 -12.30
C GLN A 242 -9.31 3.38 -12.62
N SER A 243 -9.54 2.80 -13.80
CA SER A 243 -8.75 1.66 -14.31
C SER A 243 -7.33 2.07 -14.70
N GLU A 244 -7.18 3.30 -15.23
CA GLU A 244 -5.92 3.93 -15.59
C GLU A 244 -5.64 5.12 -14.67
N THR A 245 -4.64 4.99 -13.82
CA THR A 245 -4.26 6.03 -12.85
C THR A 245 -3.16 6.96 -13.38
N LEU A 246 -2.40 6.54 -14.38
CA LEU A 246 -1.29 7.30 -14.92
C LEU A 246 -1.65 8.75 -15.30
N PRO A 247 -2.76 9.02 -16.03
CA PRO A 247 -3.12 10.39 -16.40
C PRO A 247 -3.34 11.30 -15.18
N PHE A 248 -3.84 10.74 -14.07
CA PHE A 248 -4.08 11.50 -12.84
C PHE A 248 -2.78 11.88 -12.14
N TYR A 249 -1.78 11.00 -12.12
CA TYR A 249 -0.44 11.39 -11.66
C TYR A 249 0.19 12.45 -12.57
N GLN A 250 0.02 12.30 -13.89
CA GLN A 250 0.61 13.21 -14.85
C GLN A 250 0.02 14.63 -14.81
N MET A 251 -1.22 14.81 -14.35
CA MET A 251 -1.81 16.15 -14.19
C MET A 251 -1.64 16.73 -12.78
N ALA A 252 -1.05 16.00 -11.85
CA ALA A 252 -0.81 16.44 -10.49
C ALA A 252 0.58 17.05 -10.30
N ASP A 253 0.77 17.74 -9.19
CA ASP A 253 2.04 18.36 -8.79
C ASP A 253 2.72 17.63 -7.63
N GLY A 254 1.99 16.80 -6.89
CA GLY A 254 2.49 16.00 -5.78
C GLY A 254 1.45 14.99 -5.30
N LEU A 255 1.92 13.97 -4.58
CA LEU A 255 1.06 13.01 -3.89
C LEU A 255 0.88 13.44 -2.43
N LEU A 256 -0.37 13.48 -1.97
CA LEU A 256 -0.73 13.68 -0.56
C LEU A 256 -1.45 12.43 -0.05
N LEU A 257 -0.75 11.60 0.71
CA LEU A 257 -1.28 10.35 1.25
C LEU A 257 -1.00 10.25 2.75
N PRO A 258 -1.78 10.96 3.61
CA PRO A 258 -1.56 10.97 5.05
C PRO A 258 -2.18 9.74 5.71
N THR A 259 -1.79 8.57 5.28
CA THR A 259 -2.30 7.28 5.76
C THR A 259 -2.02 7.07 7.24
N LEU A 260 -2.96 6.46 7.96
CA LEU A 260 -2.77 6.07 9.36
C LEU A 260 -1.77 4.93 9.50
N TYR A 261 -1.90 3.93 8.65
CA TYR A 261 -1.05 2.74 8.62
C TYR A 261 -1.10 2.08 7.25
N ASP A 262 0.03 1.97 6.62
CA ASP A 262 0.20 1.24 5.35
C ASP A 262 1.62 0.69 5.25
N PRO A 263 1.81 -0.61 5.01
CA PRO A 263 3.14 -1.21 4.91
C PRO A 263 4.00 -0.60 3.81
N PHE A 264 3.46 -0.50 2.59
CA PHE A 264 4.04 0.25 1.49
C PHE A 264 3.03 0.35 0.33
N PRO A 265 2.30 1.44 0.21
CA PRO A 265 1.34 1.59 -0.88
C PRO A 265 2.07 1.80 -2.22
N ASN A 266 1.69 1.02 -3.24
CA ASN A 266 2.28 1.11 -4.58
C ASN A 266 2.11 2.49 -5.21
N VAL A 267 1.08 3.22 -4.81
CA VAL A 267 0.81 4.58 -5.30
C VAL A 267 1.95 5.56 -5.02
N ILE A 268 2.74 5.32 -3.97
CA ILE A 268 3.96 6.11 -3.71
C ILE A 268 4.99 5.88 -4.82
N LEU A 269 5.26 4.63 -5.18
CA LEU A 269 6.18 4.32 -6.28
C LEU A 269 5.67 4.87 -7.62
N GLU A 270 4.38 4.77 -7.87
CA GLU A 270 3.74 5.28 -9.09
C GLU A 270 3.87 6.81 -9.19
N ALA A 271 3.58 7.53 -8.10
CA ALA A 271 3.73 8.98 -8.04
C ALA A 271 5.19 9.42 -8.24
N MET A 272 6.12 8.80 -7.51
CA MET A 272 7.54 9.10 -7.62
C MET A 272 8.09 8.81 -9.02
N ALA A 273 7.64 7.73 -9.66
CA ALA A 273 8.00 7.41 -11.03
C ALA A 273 7.50 8.48 -12.03
N CYS A 274 6.36 9.08 -11.77
CA CYS A 274 5.84 10.21 -12.54
C CYS A 274 6.50 11.56 -12.20
N GLY A 275 7.54 11.57 -11.37
CA GLY A 275 8.26 12.79 -10.97
C GLY A 275 7.50 13.65 -9.96
N LEU A 276 6.67 13.04 -9.11
CA LEU A 276 5.94 13.76 -8.09
C LEU A 276 6.63 13.63 -6.72
N PRO A 277 6.87 14.73 -6.02
CA PRO A 277 7.21 14.69 -4.59
C PRO A 277 6.02 14.12 -3.79
N VAL A 278 6.32 13.49 -2.66
CA VAL A 278 5.34 12.75 -1.85
C VAL A 278 5.27 13.34 -0.44
N ILE A 279 4.04 13.64 0.01
CA ILE A 279 3.75 13.91 1.40
C ILE A 279 3.03 12.66 1.95
N THR A 280 3.67 12.01 2.91
CA THR A 280 3.12 10.84 3.59
C THR A 280 3.39 10.89 5.10
N THR A 281 3.23 9.78 5.80
CA THR A 281 3.24 9.78 7.26
C THR A 281 4.22 8.77 7.85
N THR A 282 4.52 8.95 9.13
CA THR A 282 5.34 8.01 9.92
C THR A 282 4.70 6.62 10.07
N GLY A 283 3.40 6.50 9.84
CA GLY A 283 2.67 5.21 9.80
C GLY A 283 2.71 4.50 8.45
N CYS A 284 3.47 5.03 7.49
CA CYS A 284 3.60 4.51 6.14
C CYS A 284 5.02 4.00 5.90
N GLY A 285 5.16 2.74 5.48
CA GLY A 285 6.47 2.19 5.13
C GLY A 285 7.13 2.91 3.95
N GLY A 286 6.35 3.50 3.06
CA GLY A 286 6.88 4.32 1.97
C GLY A 286 7.62 5.59 2.42
N ALA A 287 7.44 6.01 3.68
CA ALA A 287 8.16 7.14 4.26
C ALA A 287 9.68 6.96 4.24
N GLU A 288 10.17 5.73 4.26
CA GLU A 288 11.62 5.45 4.21
C GLU A 288 12.28 5.82 2.87
N PHE A 289 11.48 6.10 1.84
CA PHE A 289 11.95 6.63 0.55
C PHE A 289 11.95 8.15 0.49
N ILE A 290 11.40 8.82 1.50
CA ILE A 290 11.22 10.27 1.52
C ILE A 290 12.26 10.92 2.43
N VAL A 291 12.90 11.94 1.91
CA VAL A 291 13.81 12.84 2.65
C VAL A 291 13.20 14.23 2.63
N ASP A 292 12.90 14.79 3.80
CA ASP A 292 12.22 16.06 3.95
C ASP A 292 12.92 17.18 3.16
N GLY A 293 12.13 17.89 2.36
CA GLY A 293 12.60 18.97 1.50
C GLY A 293 13.36 18.54 0.25
N HIS A 294 13.76 17.26 0.16
CA HIS A 294 14.50 16.73 -1.00
C HIS A 294 13.59 16.13 -2.05
N ASN A 295 12.68 15.23 -1.65
CA ASN A 295 11.71 14.58 -2.57
C ASN A 295 10.29 14.49 -1.98
N GLY A 296 10.03 15.16 -0.90
CA GLY A 296 8.74 15.22 -0.23
C GLY A 296 8.84 15.56 1.24
N TYR A 297 7.84 15.14 2.02
CA TYR A 297 7.78 15.41 3.46
C TYR A 297 7.10 14.23 4.18
N VAL A 298 7.51 13.99 5.42
CA VAL A 298 6.93 12.98 6.30
C VAL A 298 6.40 13.65 7.56
N CYS A 299 5.13 13.44 7.85
CA CYS A 299 4.45 14.01 9.02
C CYS A 299 3.72 12.90 9.78
N ASP A 300 3.32 13.17 11.03
CA ASP A 300 2.31 12.32 11.68
C ASP A 300 0.96 12.48 10.98
N ALA A 301 0.20 11.39 10.85
CA ALA A 301 -1.10 11.39 10.15
C ALA A 301 -2.16 12.31 10.77
N LEU A 302 -2.02 12.64 12.05
CA LEU A 302 -2.94 13.49 12.80
C LEU A 302 -2.39 14.91 13.09
N ASP A 303 -1.16 15.18 12.67
CA ASP A 303 -0.58 16.53 12.78
C ASP A 303 -0.99 17.39 11.59
N ILE A 304 -2.21 17.90 11.64
CA ILE A 304 -2.75 18.73 10.57
C ILE A 304 -1.90 19.99 10.29
N PRO A 305 -1.41 20.74 11.30
CA PRO A 305 -0.52 21.86 11.03
C PRO A 305 0.75 21.49 10.25
N ALA A 306 1.39 20.37 10.59
CA ALA A 306 2.57 19.88 9.86
C ALA A 306 2.22 19.48 8.42
N LEU A 307 1.08 18.82 8.21
CA LEU A 307 0.60 18.48 6.86
C LEU A 307 0.31 19.75 6.04
N GLN A 308 -0.29 20.78 6.64
CA GLN A 308 -0.53 22.07 5.99
C GLN A 308 0.78 22.73 5.57
N GLN A 309 1.78 22.74 6.44
CA GLN A 309 3.11 23.27 6.12
C GLN A 309 3.75 22.52 4.97
N ALA A 310 3.70 21.18 4.99
CA ALA A 310 4.21 20.35 3.91
C ALA A 310 3.52 20.64 2.56
N VAL A 311 2.20 20.77 2.57
CA VAL A 311 1.41 21.12 1.38
C VAL A 311 1.84 22.47 0.81
N MET A 312 2.03 23.48 1.67
CA MET A 312 2.48 24.81 1.24
C MET A 312 3.94 24.86 0.82
N ALA A 313 4.78 23.98 1.35
CA ALA A 313 6.21 23.90 1.02
C ALA A 313 6.45 23.23 -0.35
N LEU A 314 5.49 22.51 -0.91
CA LEU A 314 5.61 22.00 -2.27
C LEU A 314 5.66 23.16 -3.27
N PRO A 315 6.59 23.13 -4.25
CA PRO A 315 6.62 24.14 -5.27
C PRO A 315 5.30 24.21 -6.05
N ALA A 316 4.87 25.40 -6.39
CA ALA A 316 3.82 25.55 -7.40
C ALA A 316 4.30 24.86 -8.68
N ARG A 317 3.47 23.99 -9.26
CA ARG A 317 3.90 23.12 -10.38
C ARG A 317 5.16 22.34 -10.01
N ALA A 318 5.04 21.44 -9.04
CA ALA A 318 6.13 20.54 -8.63
C ALA A 318 6.60 19.59 -9.75
N LEU A 319 5.81 19.48 -10.82
CA LEU A 319 6.19 18.79 -12.06
C LEU A 319 7.40 19.50 -12.69
N GLY A 320 8.47 18.73 -12.96
CA GLY A 320 9.73 19.27 -13.47
C GLY A 320 10.55 20.02 -12.42
N SER A 321 10.13 20.05 -11.18
CA SER A 321 10.90 20.59 -10.06
C SER A 321 12.08 19.67 -9.66
N ALA A 322 13.05 20.22 -8.96
CA ALA A 322 14.14 19.43 -8.39
C ALA A 322 13.62 18.31 -7.46
N GLN A 323 12.61 18.59 -6.63
CA GLN A 323 12.00 17.59 -5.77
C GLN A 323 11.36 16.44 -6.55
N GLY A 324 10.67 16.75 -7.65
CA GLY A 324 10.10 15.74 -8.55
C GLY A 324 11.17 14.88 -9.23
N GLY A 325 12.27 15.49 -9.66
CA GLY A 325 13.42 14.78 -10.22
C GLY A 325 14.06 13.82 -9.22
N HIS A 326 14.30 14.27 -8.01
CA HIS A 326 14.82 13.42 -6.92
C HIS A 326 13.86 12.28 -6.53
N ALA A 327 12.55 12.54 -6.56
CA ALA A 327 11.55 11.50 -6.31
C ALA A 327 11.67 10.38 -7.35
N ARG A 328 11.71 10.73 -8.64
CA ARG A 328 11.87 9.74 -9.71
C ARG A 328 13.20 8.97 -9.61
N GLU A 329 14.31 9.67 -9.37
CA GLU A 329 15.63 9.06 -9.23
C GLU A 329 15.63 8.00 -8.11
N ARG A 330 14.98 8.28 -6.99
CA ARG A 330 14.92 7.38 -5.83
C ARG A 330 14.33 6.00 -6.15
N ILE A 331 13.38 5.92 -7.09
CA ILE A 331 12.67 4.68 -7.39
C ILE A 331 13.19 3.94 -8.64
N MET A 332 14.13 4.50 -9.36
CA MET A 332 14.62 3.91 -10.62
C MET A 332 15.23 2.50 -10.43
N ALA A 333 15.73 2.20 -9.23
CA ALA A 333 16.25 0.88 -8.89
C ALA A 333 15.15 -0.13 -8.50
N CYS A 334 13.89 0.30 -8.35
CA CYS A 334 12.77 -0.58 -7.98
C CYS A 334 12.17 -1.28 -9.21
N THR A 335 12.98 -2.07 -9.91
CA THR A 335 12.59 -2.77 -11.13
C THR A 335 12.02 -4.15 -10.86
N SER A 336 11.24 -4.67 -11.82
CA SER A 336 10.71 -6.05 -11.75
C SER A 336 11.84 -7.09 -11.77
N GLU A 337 12.92 -6.84 -12.50
CA GLU A 337 14.09 -7.72 -12.56
C GLU A 337 14.78 -7.82 -11.20
N ARG A 338 14.98 -6.69 -10.52
CA ARG A 338 15.55 -6.68 -9.17
C ARG A 338 14.66 -7.42 -8.17
N LEU A 339 13.37 -7.19 -8.21
CA LEU A 339 12.40 -7.89 -7.36
C LEU A 339 12.45 -9.40 -7.61
N SER A 340 12.42 -9.82 -8.87
CA SER A 340 12.51 -11.24 -9.24
C SER A 340 13.81 -11.88 -8.74
N THR A 341 14.94 -11.22 -8.97
CA THR A 341 16.27 -11.72 -8.53
C THR A 341 16.31 -11.89 -7.00
N GLN A 342 15.82 -10.92 -6.24
CA GLN A 342 15.79 -11.01 -4.78
C GLN A 342 14.89 -12.14 -4.27
N LEU A 343 13.71 -12.31 -4.88
CA LEU A 343 12.80 -13.40 -4.53
C LEU A 343 13.37 -14.77 -4.85
N LEU A 344 13.93 -14.95 -6.05
CA LEU A 344 14.53 -16.21 -6.47
C LEU A 344 15.74 -16.60 -5.60
N SER A 345 16.61 -15.64 -5.25
CA SER A 345 17.71 -15.86 -4.33
C SER A 345 17.22 -16.32 -2.96
N LEU A 346 16.21 -15.68 -2.41
CA LEU A 346 15.62 -16.08 -1.13
C LEU A 346 15.03 -17.49 -1.20
N TYR A 347 14.28 -17.82 -2.25
CA TYR A 347 13.70 -19.15 -2.41
C TYR A 347 14.77 -20.23 -2.47
N GLN A 348 15.84 -20.01 -3.24
CA GLN A 348 16.97 -20.94 -3.34
C GLN A 348 17.65 -21.16 -1.98
N ASP A 349 17.79 -20.11 -1.17
CA ASP A 349 18.41 -20.24 0.15
C ASP A 349 17.51 -20.97 1.15
N LEU A 350 16.20 -20.85 1.03
CA LEU A 350 15.23 -21.52 1.90
C LEU A 350 15.00 -23.00 1.53
N VAL A 351 15.22 -23.39 0.29
CA VAL A 351 15.05 -24.79 -0.17
C VAL A 351 16.27 -25.65 0.14
N LYS A 352 17.45 -25.06 0.30
CA LYS A 352 18.67 -25.77 0.74
C LYS A 352 18.54 -26.26 2.19
#